data_9e378b9fb90543574e9be57a684c20c7
#
_entry.id   9e378b9fb90543574e9be57a684c20c7
#
_cell.length_a   1.000
_cell.length_b   1.000
_cell.length_c   1.000
_cell.angle_alpha   90.00
_cell.angle_beta   90.00
_cell.angle_gamma   90.00
#
_symmetry.space_group_name_H-M   'P 1'
#
loop_
_entity.id
_entity.type
_entity.pdbx_description
1 polymer ?
#
loop_
_entity_poly.entity_id
_entity_poly.type
_entity_poly.pdbx_seq_one_letter_code
_entity_poly.pdbx_strand_id
1 'polypeptide(L)'
;MLLRALFLLPLLALLAGCGCPGYTYRHVPGRTARLVDGYAEAPPDAPPQVHAAIAAGNRIAGLPYRYGAGHGLGEDSAYDCSGAASYMLRNAGLMRGVRTSREFRRFGESGEGEWITVWAKRGHVFCSVAGLRFDTGWTRGPKGPKWTTRDRPADGCVMRHPAGL
;
A
#
# COMPACT_ATOMS: atom_id res chain seq x y z
N MET A 1 35.41 19.22 -54.67
CA MET A 1 35.63 18.71 -53.31
C MET A 1 34.48 19.17 -52.42
N LEU A 2 33.49 18.31 -52.19
CA LEU A 2 32.34 18.61 -51.29
C LEU A 2 32.64 18.05 -49.88
N LEU A 3 32.76 18.95 -48.93
CA LEU A 3 32.94 18.63 -47.50
C LEU A 3 31.56 18.23 -46.91
N ARG A 4 31.36 16.95 -46.56
CA ARG A 4 30.19 16.49 -45.83
C ARG A 4 30.39 16.74 -44.33
N ALA A 5 29.67 17.72 -43.81
CA ALA A 5 29.60 17.95 -42.37
C ALA A 5 28.70 16.89 -41.73
N LEU A 6 29.29 16.03 -40.90
CA LEU A 6 28.59 15.04 -40.06
C LEU A 6 28.04 15.75 -38.82
N PHE A 7 26.74 16.01 -38.76
CA PHE A 7 26.07 16.49 -37.53
C PHE A 7 25.86 15.30 -36.60
N LEU A 8 26.68 15.22 -35.53
CA LEU A 8 26.45 14.37 -34.37
C LEU A 8 25.36 15.03 -33.51
N LEU A 9 24.12 14.49 -33.56
CA LEU A 9 23.10 14.82 -32.59
C LEU A 9 23.45 14.16 -31.23
N PRO A 10 23.54 14.91 -30.11
CA PRO A 10 23.69 14.30 -28.82
C PRO A 10 22.40 13.59 -28.43
N LEU A 11 22.47 12.29 -28.23
CA LEU A 11 21.41 11.47 -27.65
C LEU A 11 21.28 11.83 -26.17
N LEU A 12 20.36 12.75 -25.85
CA LEU A 12 20.01 13.11 -24.49
C LEU A 12 19.23 11.94 -23.87
N ALA A 13 19.93 11.04 -23.18
CA ALA A 13 19.31 9.98 -22.41
C ALA A 13 18.54 10.63 -21.24
N LEU A 14 17.21 10.72 -21.35
CA LEU A 14 16.32 11.01 -20.24
C LEU A 14 16.44 9.87 -19.23
N LEU A 15 17.24 10.08 -18.16
CA LEU A 15 17.20 9.29 -16.96
C LEU A 15 15.85 9.58 -16.28
N ALA A 16 14.80 8.88 -16.70
CA ALA A 16 13.57 8.80 -15.93
C ALA A 16 13.92 8.11 -14.61
N GLY A 17 14.12 8.89 -13.55
CA GLY A 17 14.29 8.39 -12.21
C GLY A 17 13.03 7.58 -11.87
N CYS A 18 13.15 6.25 -11.75
CA CYS A 18 12.10 5.37 -11.23
C CYS A 18 11.89 5.63 -9.73
N GLY A 19 11.44 6.83 -9.38
CA GLY A 19 10.90 7.13 -8.07
C GLY A 19 9.49 6.57 -7.97
N CYS A 20 9.19 5.86 -6.88
CA CYS A 20 7.82 5.46 -6.60
C CYS A 20 6.95 6.72 -6.50
N PRO A 21 5.87 6.86 -7.28
CA PRO A 21 4.99 8.01 -7.16
C PRO A 21 4.40 8.06 -5.75
N GLY A 22 4.14 9.26 -5.23
CA GLY A 22 3.43 9.42 -3.96
C GLY A 22 2.04 8.81 -4.03
N TYR A 23 1.53 8.32 -2.91
CA TYR A 23 0.13 7.89 -2.83
C TYR A 23 -0.79 9.12 -2.82
N THR A 24 -1.80 9.10 -3.68
CA THR A 24 -2.89 10.09 -3.71
C THR A 24 -4.22 9.36 -3.86
N TYR A 25 -5.19 9.69 -2.98
CA TYR A 25 -6.53 9.14 -3.10
C TYR A 25 -7.32 9.86 -4.20
N ARG A 26 -7.89 9.07 -5.10
CA ARG A 26 -8.84 9.56 -6.11
C ARG A 26 -10.10 8.71 -6.06
N HIS A 27 -11.23 9.36 -5.76
CA HIS A 27 -12.50 8.64 -5.77
C HIS A 27 -12.95 8.36 -7.22
N VAL A 28 -13.17 7.09 -7.49
CA VAL A 28 -13.77 6.60 -8.74
C VAL A 28 -14.98 5.74 -8.36
N PRO A 29 -16.22 6.20 -8.67
CA PRO A 29 -17.44 5.46 -8.33
C PRO A 29 -17.39 4.01 -8.85
N GLY A 30 -17.81 3.07 -7.99
CA GLY A 30 -17.79 1.63 -8.31
C GLY A 30 -16.40 0.95 -8.29
N ARG A 31 -15.31 1.72 -8.19
CA ARG A 31 -13.93 1.20 -8.23
C ARG A 31 -13.14 1.43 -6.96
N THR A 32 -13.40 2.51 -6.24
CA THR A 32 -12.64 2.85 -5.03
C THR A 32 -13.48 2.71 -3.77
N ALA A 33 -12.84 2.23 -2.70
CA ALA A 33 -13.41 2.21 -1.37
C ALA A 33 -13.66 3.63 -0.86
N ARG A 34 -14.74 3.83 -0.12
CA ARG A 34 -15.06 5.09 0.55
C ARG A 34 -14.63 5.05 2.01
N LEU A 35 -14.27 6.20 2.54
CA LEU A 35 -14.03 6.39 3.97
C LEU A 35 -15.30 6.96 4.60
N VAL A 36 -15.92 6.21 5.50
CA VAL A 36 -17.15 6.60 6.21
C VAL A 36 -16.91 6.40 7.71
N ASP A 37 -17.02 7.44 8.49
CA ASP A 37 -16.85 7.42 9.96
C ASP A 37 -15.58 6.71 10.47
N GLY A 38 -14.49 6.79 9.67
CA GLY A 38 -13.20 6.18 10.01
C GLY A 38 -13.02 4.75 9.52
N TYR A 39 -14.04 4.17 8.91
CA TYR A 39 -14.04 2.81 8.34
C TYR A 39 -14.08 2.84 6.81
N ALA A 40 -13.55 1.80 6.19
CA ALA A 40 -13.62 1.65 4.74
C ALA A 40 -14.89 0.89 4.34
N GLU A 41 -15.54 1.39 3.30
CA GLU A 41 -16.60 0.67 2.58
C GLU A 41 -16.09 0.23 1.22
N ALA A 42 -16.14 -1.08 0.96
CA ALA A 42 -15.71 -1.65 -0.31
C ALA A 42 -16.67 -1.25 -1.45
N PRO A 43 -16.18 -1.09 -2.69
CA PRO A 43 -17.07 -1.02 -3.85
C PRO A 43 -17.78 -2.36 -4.02
N PRO A 44 -19.08 -2.37 -4.41
CA PRO A 44 -19.89 -3.60 -4.45
C PRO A 44 -19.30 -4.71 -5.31
N ASP A 45 -18.72 -4.34 -6.44
CA ASP A 45 -18.19 -5.28 -7.44
C ASP A 45 -16.71 -5.65 -7.19
N ALA A 46 -16.14 -5.29 -6.03
CA ALA A 46 -14.78 -5.66 -5.68
C ALA A 46 -14.65 -7.18 -5.47
N PRO A 47 -13.50 -7.78 -5.79
CA PRO A 47 -13.24 -9.19 -5.51
C PRO A 47 -13.46 -9.55 -4.03
N PRO A 48 -13.87 -10.79 -3.70
CA PRO A 48 -14.09 -11.22 -2.31
C PRO A 48 -12.88 -10.97 -1.39
N GLN A 49 -11.65 -11.09 -1.90
CA GLN A 49 -10.43 -10.83 -1.14
C GLN A 49 -10.28 -9.35 -0.76
N VAL A 50 -10.77 -8.43 -1.59
CA VAL A 50 -10.78 -7.00 -1.31
C VAL A 50 -11.78 -6.69 -0.19
N HIS A 51 -12.98 -7.27 -0.25
CA HIS A 51 -13.97 -7.18 0.83
C HIS A 51 -13.39 -7.73 2.14
N ALA A 52 -12.73 -8.89 2.10
CA ALA A 52 -12.11 -9.51 3.27
C ALA A 52 -10.96 -8.65 3.85
N ALA A 53 -10.13 -8.05 2.99
CA ALA A 53 -9.06 -7.14 3.41
C ALA A 53 -9.63 -5.89 4.11
N ILE A 54 -10.67 -5.29 3.53
CA ILE A 54 -11.34 -4.13 4.11
C ILE A 54 -11.98 -4.50 5.45
N ALA A 55 -12.69 -5.61 5.53
CA ALA A 55 -13.28 -6.09 6.78
C ALA A 55 -12.22 -6.34 7.86
N ALA A 56 -11.08 -6.94 7.50
CA ALA A 56 -9.97 -7.14 8.42
C ALA A 56 -9.35 -5.80 8.88
N GLY A 57 -9.10 -4.87 7.96
CA GLY A 57 -8.61 -3.54 8.30
C GLY A 57 -9.56 -2.78 9.22
N ASN A 58 -10.88 -2.89 9.00
CA ASN A 58 -11.90 -2.28 9.83
C ASN A 58 -11.90 -2.81 11.27
N ARG A 59 -11.64 -4.13 11.48
CA ARG A 59 -11.57 -4.71 12.82
C ARG A 59 -10.48 -4.12 13.69
N ILE A 60 -9.36 -3.72 13.10
CA ILE A 60 -8.21 -3.18 13.83
C ILE A 60 -8.05 -1.66 13.68
N ALA A 61 -8.93 -1.01 12.90
CA ALA A 61 -8.91 0.44 12.73
C ALA A 61 -9.13 1.16 14.07
N GLY A 62 -8.25 2.12 14.37
CA GLY A 62 -8.31 2.88 15.63
C GLY A 62 -7.56 2.26 16.80
N LEU A 63 -7.10 1.02 16.71
CA LEU A 63 -6.23 0.44 17.74
C LEU A 63 -4.89 1.20 17.84
N PRO A 64 -4.24 1.21 19.02
CA PRO A 64 -3.00 1.95 19.22
C PRO A 64 -1.82 1.35 18.44
N TYR A 65 -0.83 2.19 18.16
CA TYR A 65 0.46 1.76 17.66
C TYR A 65 1.36 1.27 18.80
N ARG A 66 1.97 0.10 18.60
CA ARG A 66 3.10 -0.38 19.43
C ARG A 66 4.09 -1.10 18.52
N TYR A 67 5.35 -0.69 18.57
CA TYR A 67 6.41 -1.34 17.79
C TYR A 67 6.51 -2.84 18.13
N GLY A 68 6.58 -3.69 17.10
CA GLY A 68 6.61 -5.15 17.24
C GLY A 68 5.26 -5.80 17.55
N ALA A 69 4.17 -5.05 17.65
CA ALA A 69 2.84 -5.60 17.91
C ALA A 69 2.13 -6.04 16.61
N GLY A 70 1.18 -6.97 16.74
CA GLY A 70 0.44 -7.56 15.63
C GLY A 70 1.22 -8.64 14.86
N HIS A 71 2.31 -9.15 15.43
CA HIS A 71 3.13 -10.18 14.82
C HIS A 71 2.75 -11.62 15.23
N GLY A 72 1.72 -11.79 16.01
CA GLY A 72 1.07 -13.07 16.26
C GLY A 72 0.12 -13.49 15.16
N LEU A 73 -0.36 -14.74 15.20
CA LEU A 73 -1.35 -15.24 14.25
C LEU A 73 -2.79 -14.84 14.61
N GLY A 74 -3.06 -14.50 15.88
CA GLY A 74 -4.34 -14.00 16.37
C GLY A 74 -4.48 -12.49 16.25
N GLU A 75 -5.53 -11.98 16.89
CA GLU A 75 -5.73 -10.53 17.09
C GLU A 75 -4.83 -10.04 18.23
N ASP A 76 -4.42 -8.76 18.14
CA ASP A 76 -3.64 -8.07 19.17
C ASP A 76 -4.35 -6.77 19.57
N SER A 77 -4.02 -6.25 20.73
CA SER A 77 -4.55 -4.98 21.25
C SER A 77 -3.86 -3.74 20.65
N ALA A 78 -2.78 -3.94 19.91
CA ALA A 78 -2.02 -2.89 19.23
C ALA A 78 -1.35 -3.45 17.98
N TYR A 79 -0.95 -2.58 17.06
CA TYR A 79 -0.29 -3.00 15.83
C TYR A 79 0.82 -2.02 15.43
N ASP A 80 1.95 -2.55 14.95
CA ASP A 80 2.87 -1.76 14.14
C ASP A 80 2.47 -1.79 12.65
N CYS A 81 3.24 -1.10 11.79
CA CYS A 81 2.91 -1.00 10.37
C CYS A 81 2.89 -2.36 9.66
N SER A 82 3.83 -3.22 9.98
CA SER A 82 3.97 -4.54 9.36
C SER A 82 3.01 -5.57 9.98
N GLY A 83 2.74 -5.47 11.27
CA GLY A 83 1.71 -6.25 11.94
C GLY A 83 0.32 -5.98 11.39
N ALA A 84 -0.05 -4.69 11.22
CA ALA A 84 -1.33 -4.28 10.63
C ALA A 84 -1.49 -4.76 9.18
N ALA A 85 -0.47 -4.56 8.34
CA ALA A 85 -0.49 -5.03 6.95
C ALA A 85 -0.58 -6.56 6.87
N SER A 86 0.19 -7.28 7.70
CA SER A 86 0.15 -8.75 7.76
C SER A 86 -1.21 -9.26 8.22
N TYR A 87 -1.79 -8.67 9.27
CA TYR A 87 -3.11 -9.03 9.76
C TYR A 87 -4.17 -8.89 8.65
N MET A 88 -4.19 -7.74 7.97
CA MET A 88 -5.15 -7.45 6.91
C MET A 88 -5.02 -8.44 5.74
N LEU A 89 -3.81 -8.62 5.19
CA LEU A 89 -3.58 -9.48 4.04
C LEU A 89 -3.78 -10.97 4.35
N ARG A 90 -3.42 -11.41 5.56
CA ARG A 90 -3.63 -12.79 6.00
C ARG A 90 -5.12 -13.12 6.13
N ASN A 91 -5.90 -12.23 6.75
CA ASN A 91 -7.35 -12.42 6.89
C ASN A 91 -8.11 -12.31 5.56
N ALA A 92 -7.49 -11.72 4.54
CA ALA A 92 -7.98 -11.74 3.16
C ALA A 92 -7.55 -12.99 2.38
N GLY A 93 -6.81 -13.92 2.99
CA GLY A 93 -6.30 -15.11 2.32
C GLY A 93 -5.15 -14.86 1.35
N LEU A 94 -4.54 -13.67 1.38
CA LEU A 94 -3.54 -13.22 0.40
C LEU A 94 -2.09 -13.50 0.82
N MET A 95 -1.89 -13.93 2.06
CA MET A 95 -0.58 -14.35 2.55
C MET A 95 -0.72 -15.31 3.73
N ARG A 96 0.36 -16.03 4.02
CA ARG A 96 0.51 -16.83 5.23
C ARG A 96 1.55 -16.21 6.16
N GLY A 97 1.37 -16.39 7.48
CA GLY A 97 2.30 -15.90 8.48
C GLY A 97 2.33 -14.36 8.59
N VAL A 98 3.43 -13.83 9.06
CA VAL A 98 3.66 -12.41 9.31
C VAL A 98 4.94 -11.98 8.61
N ARG A 99 5.00 -10.75 8.12
CA ARG A 99 6.16 -10.17 7.47
C ARG A 99 6.57 -8.85 8.13
N THR A 100 7.86 -8.61 8.16
CA THR A 100 8.41 -7.28 8.47
C THR A 100 8.26 -6.34 7.27
N SER A 101 8.36 -5.02 7.49
CA SER A 101 8.36 -4.03 6.41
C SER A 101 9.47 -4.28 5.36
N ARG A 102 10.60 -4.85 5.79
CA ARG A 102 11.69 -5.22 4.88
C ARG A 102 11.32 -6.40 3.98
N GLU A 103 10.62 -7.40 4.50
CA GLU A 103 10.17 -8.58 3.75
C GLU A 103 9.02 -8.24 2.79
N PHE A 104 8.16 -7.29 3.16
CA PHE A 104 7.12 -6.78 2.26
C PHE A 104 7.66 -6.19 0.95
N ARG A 105 8.92 -5.75 0.92
CA ARG A 105 9.57 -5.29 -0.32
C ARG A 105 9.73 -6.39 -1.38
N ARG A 106 9.52 -7.66 -1.02
CA ARG A 106 9.55 -8.85 -1.90
C ARG A 106 8.24 -9.62 -1.86
N PHE A 107 7.17 -9.00 -1.38
CA PHE A 107 5.84 -9.62 -1.34
C PHE A 107 5.24 -9.67 -2.75
N GLY A 108 4.53 -10.76 -3.07
CA GLY A 108 3.76 -10.89 -4.30
C GLY A 108 4.51 -10.46 -5.58
N GLU A 109 3.82 -9.80 -6.48
CA GLU A 109 4.32 -9.28 -7.75
C GLU A 109 4.79 -7.83 -7.65
N SER A 110 5.59 -7.39 -8.62
CA SER A 110 6.17 -6.04 -8.64
C SER A 110 5.21 -5.06 -9.32
N GLY A 111 5.11 -3.87 -8.76
CA GLY A 111 4.31 -2.79 -9.31
C GLY A 111 3.04 -2.52 -8.50
N GLU A 112 2.20 -1.65 -9.04
CA GLU A 112 0.89 -1.33 -8.51
C GLU A 112 -0.10 -2.45 -8.85
N GLY A 113 -0.91 -2.86 -7.88
CA GLY A 113 -2.00 -3.81 -8.08
C GLY A 113 -3.27 -3.11 -8.55
N GLU A 114 -4.15 -3.86 -9.20
CA GLU A 114 -5.45 -3.33 -9.63
C GLU A 114 -6.34 -2.96 -8.42
N TRP A 115 -6.28 -3.76 -7.36
CA TRP A 115 -7.12 -3.61 -6.18
C TRP A 115 -6.35 -3.39 -4.89
N ILE A 116 -5.18 -4.02 -4.75
CA ILE A 116 -4.38 -3.95 -3.54
C ILE A 116 -2.93 -3.65 -3.89
N THR A 117 -2.41 -2.55 -3.38
CA THR A 117 -0.99 -2.22 -3.48
C THR A 117 -0.36 -2.14 -2.10
N VAL A 118 0.76 -2.82 -1.91
CA VAL A 118 1.60 -2.77 -0.72
C VAL A 118 2.78 -1.84 -1.00
N TRP A 119 2.86 -0.74 -0.29
CA TRP A 119 3.90 0.27 -0.37
C TRP A 119 4.93 0.01 0.73
N ALA A 120 6.08 -0.55 0.39
CA ALA A 120 7.05 -1.03 1.37
C ALA A 120 8.43 -0.39 1.23
N LYS A 121 8.98 0.09 2.33
CA LYS A 121 10.38 0.50 2.47
C LYS A 121 10.99 -0.08 3.75
N ARG A 122 12.31 0.08 3.93
CA ARG A 122 12.92 -0.25 5.21
C ARG A 122 12.30 0.62 6.30
N GLY A 123 11.77 -0.02 7.36
CA GLY A 123 11.20 0.65 8.53
C GLY A 123 9.74 1.08 8.39
N HIS A 124 9.09 0.93 7.22
CA HIS A 124 7.66 1.21 7.10
C HIS A 124 7.00 0.46 5.95
N VAL A 125 5.72 0.13 6.16
CA VAL A 125 4.82 -0.43 5.13
C VAL A 125 3.41 0.12 5.34
N PHE A 126 2.71 0.38 4.26
CA PHE A 126 1.28 0.67 4.23
C PHE A 126 0.65 0.03 3.00
N CYS A 127 -0.67 -0.05 2.97
CA CYS A 127 -1.41 -0.59 1.83
C CYS A 127 -2.40 0.42 1.28
N SER A 128 -2.70 0.33 -0.02
CA SER A 128 -3.93 0.85 -0.58
C SER A 128 -4.80 -0.33 -1.01
N VAL A 129 -6.07 -0.31 -0.61
CA VAL A 129 -7.06 -1.35 -0.92
C VAL A 129 -8.25 -0.67 -1.59
N ALA A 130 -8.58 -1.08 -2.80
CA ALA A 130 -9.52 -0.36 -3.66
C ALA A 130 -9.27 1.16 -3.63
N GLY A 131 -8.01 1.56 -3.80
CA GLY A 131 -7.57 2.95 -3.78
C GLY A 131 -7.49 3.62 -2.41
N LEU A 132 -8.14 3.13 -1.35
CA LEU A 132 -8.12 3.75 -0.02
C LEU A 132 -6.92 3.27 0.81
N ARG A 133 -6.17 4.21 1.41
CA ARG A 133 -4.95 3.90 2.17
C ARG A 133 -5.26 3.41 3.58
N PHE A 134 -4.63 2.29 3.95
CA PHE A 134 -4.56 1.74 5.30
C PHE A 134 -3.15 1.85 5.85
N ASP A 135 -2.97 2.57 6.95
CA ASP A 135 -1.65 2.95 7.46
C ASP A 135 -1.68 3.17 8.97
N THR A 136 -0.53 2.99 9.63
CA THR A 136 -0.34 3.28 11.06
C THR A 136 0.28 4.65 11.32
N GLY A 137 0.71 5.35 10.30
CA GLY A 137 1.32 6.68 10.38
C GLY A 137 0.89 7.58 9.24
N TRP A 138 1.26 8.87 9.33
CA TRP A 138 0.85 9.88 8.34
C TRP A 138 -0.68 10.00 8.21
N THR A 139 -1.38 9.71 9.33
CA THR A 139 -2.83 9.81 9.49
C THR A 139 -3.17 10.97 10.42
N ARG A 140 -4.44 11.28 10.61
CA ARG A 140 -4.85 12.25 11.64
C ARG A 140 -4.93 11.59 13.02
N GLY A 141 -4.60 12.36 14.07
CA GLY A 141 -4.66 11.90 15.46
C GLY A 141 -3.57 10.90 15.84
N PRO A 142 -3.76 10.09 16.90
CA PRO A 142 -2.76 9.15 17.42
C PRO A 142 -2.32 8.14 16.37
N LYS A 143 -1.07 7.66 16.48
CA LYS A 143 -0.54 6.58 15.63
C LYS A 143 -1.32 5.29 15.87
N GLY A 144 -1.49 4.49 14.83
CA GLY A 144 -2.17 3.20 14.83
C GLY A 144 -2.84 2.91 13.51
N PRO A 145 -3.29 1.67 13.26
CA PRO A 145 -3.94 1.30 12.00
C PRO A 145 -5.19 2.16 11.75
N LYS A 146 -5.24 2.79 10.58
CA LYS A 146 -6.38 3.64 10.17
C LYS A 146 -6.53 3.67 8.67
N TRP A 147 -7.75 3.82 8.24
CA TRP A 147 -8.09 4.21 6.88
C TRP A 147 -7.98 5.74 6.71
N THR A 148 -7.53 6.18 5.55
CA THR A 148 -7.36 7.62 5.28
C THR A 148 -7.30 7.92 3.80
N THR A 149 -7.82 9.08 3.43
CA THR A 149 -7.71 9.66 2.08
C THR A 149 -6.53 10.62 1.93
N ARG A 150 -5.74 10.85 3.01
CA ARG A 150 -4.62 11.79 2.95
C ARG A 150 -3.51 11.30 2.02
N ASP A 151 -2.98 12.21 1.24
CA ASP A 151 -1.79 11.98 0.44
C ASP A 151 -0.61 11.56 1.31
N ARG A 152 0.27 10.76 0.73
CA ARG A 152 1.49 10.31 1.39
C ARG A 152 2.67 10.26 0.43
N PRO A 153 3.81 10.92 0.76
CA PRO A 153 5.07 10.68 0.06
C PRO A 153 5.47 9.20 0.16
N ALA A 154 5.92 8.64 -0.94
CA ALA A 154 6.33 7.24 -1.02
C ALA A 154 7.81 7.06 -1.36
N ASP A 155 8.63 8.06 -1.07
CA ASP A 155 10.07 8.03 -1.32
C ASP A 155 10.74 6.81 -0.67
N GLY A 156 11.50 6.08 -1.48
CA GLY A 156 12.18 4.84 -1.08
C GLY A 156 11.24 3.63 -0.89
N CYS A 157 9.94 3.76 -1.16
CA CYS A 157 9.04 2.61 -1.25
C CYS A 157 9.24 1.86 -2.56
N VAL A 158 8.99 0.56 -2.51
CA VAL A 158 8.66 -0.25 -3.68
C VAL A 158 7.19 -0.59 -3.60
N MET A 159 6.53 -0.66 -4.74
CA MET A 159 5.14 -1.15 -4.85
C MET A 159 5.14 -2.64 -5.12
N ARG A 160 4.28 -3.34 -4.42
CA ARG A 160 4.06 -4.79 -4.53
C ARG A 160 2.56 -5.07 -4.45
N HIS A 161 2.10 -6.14 -5.06
CA HIS A 161 0.70 -6.54 -4.98
C HIS A 161 0.55 -8.07 -4.91
N PRO A 162 -0.55 -8.57 -4.33
CA PRO A 162 -0.89 -9.99 -4.44
C PRO A 162 -1.18 -10.35 -5.91
N ALA A 163 -0.82 -11.55 -6.33
CA ALA A 163 -1.11 -12.01 -7.69
C ALA A 163 -2.61 -11.91 -7.99
N GLY A 164 -2.95 -11.30 -9.12
CA GLY A 164 -4.32 -11.14 -9.59
C GLY A 164 -5.16 -10.05 -8.90
N LEU A 165 -4.55 -9.17 -8.13
CA LEU A 165 -5.27 -8.09 -7.41
C LEU A 165 -4.62 -6.73 -7.55
#